data_d76e1c451fad192276bd8ccf48bce4a6
#
_entry.id   d76e1c451fad192276bd8ccf48bce4a6
#
_cell.length_a   1.000
_cell.length_b   1.000
_cell.length_c   1.000
_cell.angle_alpha   90.00
_cell.angle_beta   90.00
_cell.angle_gamma   90.00
#
_symmetry.space_group_name_H-M   'P 1'
#
loop_
_entity.id
_entity.type
_entity.pdbx_description
1 polymer ?
#
loop_
_entity_poly.entity_id
_entity_poly.type
_entity_poly.pdbx_seq_one_letter_code
_entity_poly.pdbx_strand_id
1 'polypeptide(L)'
;MVVANHSLIFTRSTQTIALRIVNPAFVLPKVSDTTVHILASGPSIQTNAIDLLGCESVIFVNGSISLTEHYKFDKIVAYVITDPRFIKHNCSIPLQYYQGGYPLYISALVAEQLWQDAPDFLVQYADHIYIIYPVDRPIDDSLIALQRTSLLGKIAVTLNKRTRLKHLKHSPYHSINKKIGVSWDIRYGFVEGGTVALVALQLAYSLGFQMIHLYGIDLINSQQPRFYENQDNAAPTKLDKAITHRIVPSFDWVAHNYQQKGVQIYNHSPISKDLFKFIPYRTD
;
A
#
# COMPACT_ATOMS: atom_id res chain seq x y z
N MET A 1 -13.64 -18.33 -0.88
CA MET A 1 -12.82 -17.47 -1.77
C MET A 1 -12.22 -18.33 -2.88
N VAL A 2 -12.36 -17.92 -4.13
CA VAL A 2 -11.81 -18.60 -5.32
C VAL A 2 -11.20 -17.54 -6.25
N VAL A 3 -10.15 -17.88 -7.00
CA VAL A 3 -9.59 -17.02 -8.05
C VAL A 3 -10.03 -17.54 -9.41
N ALA A 4 -10.68 -16.70 -10.19
CA ALA A 4 -11.08 -17.01 -11.56
C ALA A 4 -11.16 -15.75 -12.42
N ASN A 5 -10.78 -15.84 -13.71
CA ASN A 5 -10.88 -14.74 -14.68
C ASN A 5 -10.28 -13.42 -14.18
N HIS A 6 -9.08 -13.47 -13.59
CA HIS A 6 -8.39 -12.31 -13.01
C HIS A 6 -9.15 -11.59 -11.90
N SER A 7 -10.04 -12.29 -11.22
CA SER A 7 -10.85 -11.77 -10.11
C SER A 7 -10.77 -12.68 -8.90
N LEU A 8 -10.87 -12.08 -7.72
CA LEU A 8 -11.03 -12.75 -6.45
C LEU A 8 -12.53 -12.84 -6.15
N ILE A 9 -13.06 -14.05 -6.12
CA ILE A 9 -14.50 -14.31 -6.00
C ILE A 9 -14.84 -14.75 -4.58
N PHE A 10 -15.81 -14.08 -3.99
CA PHE A 10 -16.40 -14.43 -2.71
C PHE A 10 -17.86 -14.81 -2.91
N THR A 11 -18.28 -15.91 -2.27
CA THR A 11 -19.67 -16.39 -2.30
C THR A 11 -20.15 -16.64 -0.87
N ARG A 12 -21.34 -16.15 -0.55
CA ARG A 12 -22.03 -16.40 0.72
C ARG A 12 -23.53 -16.54 0.43
N SER A 13 -24.06 -17.73 0.71
CA SER A 13 -25.46 -18.05 0.36
C SER A 13 -25.74 -17.82 -1.13
N THR A 14 -26.60 -16.87 -1.48
CA THR A 14 -26.95 -16.51 -2.86
C THR A 14 -26.16 -15.33 -3.41
N GLN A 15 -25.34 -14.65 -2.55
CA GLN A 15 -24.59 -13.46 -2.94
C GLN A 15 -23.19 -13.84 -3.42
N THR A 16 -22.81 -13.35 -4.59
CA THR A 16 -21.46 -13.52 -5.15
C THR A 16 -20.93 -12.18 -5.62
N ILE A 17 -19.68 -11.87 -5.25
CA ILE A 17 -18.96 -10.71 -5.74
C ILE A 17 -17.64 -11.14 -6.38
N ALA A 18 -17.14 -10.34 -7.33
CA ALA A 18 -15.87 -10.54 -8.00
C ALA A 18 -15.05 -9.25 -7.93
N LEU A 19 -13.94 -9.27 -7.20
CA LEU A 19 -13.03 -8.14 -7.07
C LEU A 19 -11.90 -8.31 -8.07
N ARG A 20 -11.61 -7.27 -8.87
CA ARG A 20 -10.57 -7.32 -9.91
C ARG A 20 -9.17 -7.41 -9.31
N ILE A 21 -8.36 -8.32 -9.83
CA ILE A 21 -6.95 -8.42 -9.47
C ILE A 21 -6.12 -7.52 -10.38
N VAL A 22 -5.30 -6.67 -9.77
CA VAL A 22 -4.30 -5.87 -10.49
C VAL A 22 -3.20 -6.80 -10.99
N ASN A 23 -3.24 -7.13 -12.27
CA ASN A 23 -2.33 -8.04 -12.95
C ASN A 23 -1.77 -7.37 -14.22
N PRO A 24 -0.84 -7.98 -14.97
CA PRO A 24 -0.23 -7.36 -16.16
C PRO A 24 -1.20 -6.89 -17.25
N ALA A 25 -2.40 -7.48 -17.34
CA ALA A 25 -3.45 -7.04 -18.27
C ALA A 25 -4.31 -5.87 -17.72
N PHE A 26 -4.15 -5.52 -16.44
CA PHE A 26 -4.89 -4.42 -15.83
C PHE A 26 -4.40 -3.07 -16.36
N VAL A 27 -5.35 -2.22 -16.76
CA VAL A 27 -5.04 -0.86 -17.19
C VAL A 27 -5.06 0.05 -15.97
N LEU A 28 -3.89 0.52 -15.54
CA LEU A 28 -3.80 1.49 -14.45
C LEU A 28 -4.44 2.82 -14.87
N PRO A 29 -5.14 3.52 -13.96
CA PRO A 29 -5.65 4.86 -14.23
C PRO A 29 -4.53 5.79 -14.68
N LYS A 30 -4.81 6.59 -15.70
CA LYS A 30 -3.89 7.67 -16.11
C LYS A 30 -4.06 8.84 -15.14
N VAL A 31 -2.95 9.34 -14.62
CA VAL A 31 -2.91 10.56 -13.81
C VAL A 31 -2.35 11.69 -14.66
N SER A 32 -2.91 12.89 -14.49
CA SER A 32 -2.45 14.11 -15.18
C SER A 32 -1.38 14.84 -14.38
N ASP A 33 -1.43 14.67 -13.05
CA ASP A 33 -0.55 15.38 -12.14
C ASP A 33 0.80 14.66 -12.04
N THR A 34 1.86 15.44 -11.85
CA THR A 34 3.22 14.90 -11.64
C THR A 34 3.52 14.67 -10.16
N THR A 35 2.77 15.30 -9.27
CA THR A 35 2.95 15.32 -7.82
C THR A 35 1.82 14.55 -7.12
N VAL A 36 2.15 13.81 -6.07
CA VAL A 36 1.18 13.15 -5.20
C VAL A 36 1.62 13.21 -3.73
N HIS A 37 0.64 13.33 -2.83
CA HIS A 37 0.81 13.37 -1.39
C HIS A 37 0.27 12.07 -0.77
N ILE A 38 1.15 11.27 -0.17
CA ILE A 38 0.77 10.04 0.54
C ILE A 38 0.56 10.38 2.01
N LEU A 39 -0.68 10.26 2.45
CA LEU A 39 -1.09 10.57 3.82
C LEU A 39 -1.16 9.29 4.63
N ALA A 40 -0.20 9.11 5.55
CA ALA A 40 -0.19 8.01 6.51
C ALA A 40 -0.79 8.44 7.85
N SER A 41 -0.70 7.60 8.88
CA SER A 41 -1.51 7.77 10.10
C SER A 41 -0.69 8.17 11.34
N GLY A 42 0.57 8.52 11.17
CA GLY A 42 1.38 8.98 12.30
C GLY A 42 0.89 10.33 12.86
N PRO A 43 1.04 10.58 14.17
CA PRO A 43 0.52 11.78 14.82
C PRO A 43 1.07 13.09 14.26
N SER A 44 2.26 13.10 13.66
CA SER A 44 2.84 14.32 13.07
C SER A 44 1.99 14.91 11.94
N ILE A 45 1.08 14.14 11.34
CA ILE A 45 0.19 14.64 10.29
C ILE A 45 -0.67 15.81 10.76
N GLN A 46 -0.99 15.88 12.06
CA GLN A 46 -1.76 16.96 12.66
C GLN A 46 -1.00 18.29 12.72
N THR A 47 0.32 18.26 12.56
CA THR A 47 1.19 19.46 12.55
C THR A 47 1.54 19.92 11.15
N ASN A 48 1.15 19.17 10.12
CA ASN A 48 1.34 19.53 8.73
C ASN A 48 0.20 20.42 8.22
N ALA A 49 0.46 21.23 7.22
CA ALA A 49 -0.52 22.09 6.57
C ALA A 49 -1.42 21.29 5.59
N ILE A 50 -2.18 20.31 6.12
CA ILE A 50 -3.00 19.38 5.33
C ILE A 50 -4.11 20.11 4.55
N ASP A 51 -4.61 21.22 5.07
CA ASP A 51 -5.59 22.10 4.41
C ASP A 51 -5.10 22.65 3.07
N LEU A 52 -3.78 22.83 2.90
CA LEU A 52 -3.19 23.26 1.63
C LEU A 52 -3.21 22.19 0.54
N LEU A 53 -3.47 20.92 0.91
CA LEU A 53 -3.52 19.80 -0.04
C LEU A 53 -4.89 19.60 -0.70
N GLY A 54 -5.86 20.48 -0.46
CA GLY A 54 -7.24 20.31 -0.95
C GLY A 54 -7.35 20.11 -2.47
N CYS A 55 -6.55 20.80 -3.25
CA CYS A 55 -6.53 20.70 -4.73
C CYS A 55 -5.46 19.74 -5.27
N GLU A 56 -4.63 19.16 -4.41
CA GLU A 56 -3.53 18.29 -4.79
C GLU A 56 -3.97 16.82 -4.90
N SER A 57 -3.22 16.02 -5.65
CA SER A 57 -3.43 14.58 -5.75
C SER A 57 -3.01 13.90 -4.44
N VAL A 58 -3.95 13.18 -3.80
CA VAL A 58 -3.68 12.50 -2.52
C VAL A 58 -3.92 10.98 -2.60
N ILE A 59 -3.12 10.23 -1.86
CA ILE A 59 -3.31 8.79 -1.60
C ILE A 59 -3.43 8.59 -0.09
N PHE A 60 -4.55 8.03 0.35
CA PHE A 60 -4.76 7.67 1.76
C PHE A 60 -4.25 6.27 2.07
N VAL A 61 -3.74 6.08 3.30
CA VAL A 61 -3.28 4.77 3.80
C VAL A 61 -3.94 4.46 5.14
N ASN A 62 -4.59 3.31 5.25
CA ASN A 62 -5.25 2.86 6.48
C ASN A 62 -6.19 3.94 7.05
N GLY A 63 -6.00 4.36 8.30
CA GLY A 63 -6.88 5.30 8.98
C GLY A 63 -6.75 6.76 8.54
N SER A 64 -5.78 7.12 7.69
CA SER A 64 -5.64 8.51 7.26
C SER A 64 -6.83 9.05 6.44
N ILE A 65 -7.67 8.16 5.91
CA ILE A 65 -8.91 8.57 5.24
C ILE A 65 -9.85 9.35 6.16
N SER A 66 -9.77 9.19 7.49
CA SER A 66 -10.57 9.98 8.44
C SER A 66 -10.24 11.47 8.41
N LEU A 67 -9.14 11.91 7.78
CA LEU A 67 -8.87 13.32 7.51
C LEU A 67 -9.96 13.98 6.66
N THR A 68 -10.70 13.21 5.86
CA THR A 68 -11.85 13.71 5.08
C THR A 68 -13.00 14.21 5.94
N GLU A 69 -13.00 13.93 7.25
CA GLU A 69 -13.95 14.53 8.20
C GLU A 69 -13.71 16.04 8.39
N HIS A 70 -12.44 16.46 8.31
CA HIS A 70 -12.03 17.82 8.66
C HIS A 70 -11.52 18.61 7.46
N TYR A 71 -11.05 17.92 6.40
CA TYR A 71 -10.44 18.52 5.22
C TYR A 71 -11.11 18.04 3.94
N LYS A 72 -11.28 18.94 3.00
CA LYS A 72 -11.79 18.62 1.66
C LYS A 72 -10.62 18.29 0.72
N PHE A 73 -10.73 17.18 0.00
CA PHE A 73 -9.76 16.76 -1.02
C PHE A 73 -10.48 16.58 -2.35
N ASP A 74 -10.10 17.38 -3.35
CA ASP A 74 -10.75 17.34 -4.67
C ASP A 74 -10.20 16.22 -5.56
N LYS A 75 -8.97 15.75 -5.31
CA LYS A 75 -8.29 14.75 -6.13
C LYS A 75 -7.79 13.56 -5.29
N ILE A 76 -8.71 12.72 -4.85
CA ILE A 76 -8.33 11.45 -4.20
C ILE A 76 -7.98 10.43 -5.28
N VAL A 77 -6.69 10.11 -5.42
CA VAL A 77 -6.17 9.19 -6.44
C VAL A 77 -6.40 7.74 -6.05
N ALA A 78 -6.21 7.42 -4.77
CA ALA A 78 -6.37 6.07 -4.25
C ALA A 78 -6.54 6.06 -2.72
N TYR A 79 -7.15 4.97 -2.24
CA TYR A 79 -7.08 4.54 -0.86
C TYR A 79 -6.41 3.16 -0.80
N VAL A 80 -5.47 2.94 0.13
CA VAL A 80 -4.67 1.71 0.19
C VAL A 80 -4.74 1.06 1.57
N ILE A 81 -5.15 -0.21 1.62
CA ILE A 81 -5.17 -1.03 2.85
C ILE A 81 -4.60 -2.41 2.51
N THR A 82 -3.48 -2.80 3.10
CA THR A 82 -2.87 -4.12 2.85
C THR A 82 -2.72 -5.00 4.08
N ASP A 83 -2.91 -4.45 5.29
CA ASP A 83 -2.83 -5.17 6.56
C ASP A 83 -4.23 -5.53 7.08
N PRO A 84 -4.62 -6.81 7.13
CA PRO A 84 -5.93 -7.24 7.63
C PRO A 84 -6.16 -6.88 9.11
N ARG A 85 -5.07 -6.69 9.89
CA ARG A 85 -5.18 -6.25 11.29
C ARG A 85 -5.78 -4.85 11.39
N PHE A 86 -5.56 -4.00 10.40
CA PHE A 86 -6.21 -2.68 10.37
C PHE A 86 -7.73 -2.84 10.33
N ILE A 87 -8.25 -3.71 9.46
CA ILE A 87 -9.70 -3.98 9.41
C ILE A 87 -10.19 -4.58 10.72
N LYS A 88 -9.49 -5.60 11.23
CA LYS A 88 -9.88 -6.26 12.47
C LYS A 88 -10.05 -5.30 13.66
N HIS A 89 -9.25 -4.24 13.75
CA HIS A 89 -9.27 -3.30 14.88
C HIS A 89 -9.99 -1.98 14.57
N ASN A 90 -10.07 -1.58 13.31
CA ASN A 90 -10.52 -0.25 12.89
C ASN A 90 -11.48 -0.32 11.69
N CYS A 91 -12.31 -1.37 11.58
CA CYS A 91 -13.23 -1.56 10.46
C CYS A 91 -14.21 -0.38 10.29
N SER A 92 -14.58 0.28 11.36
CA SER A 92 -15.46 1.46 11.33
C SER A 92 -14.90 2.61 10.48
N ILE A 93 -13.58 2.77 10.41
CA ILE A 93 -12.96 3.87 9.65
C ILE A 93 -13.25 3.79 8.16
N PRO A 94 -12.90 2.70 7.42
CA PRO A 94 -13.26 2.61 6.02
C PRO A 94 -14.76 2.60 5.78
N LEU A 95 -15.57 2.02 6.68
CA LEU A 95 -17.02 2.02 6.56
C LEU A 95 -17.63 3.42 6.68
N GLN A 96 -17.05 4.28 7.49
CA GLN A 96 -17.54 5.64 7.73
C GLN A 96 -17.06 6.62 6.65
N TYR A 97 -15.79 6.55 6.24
CA TYR A 97 -15.15 7.60 5.46
C TYR A 97 -14.94 7.26 3.98
N TYR A 98 -14.95 5.98 3.58
CA TYR A 98 -14.85 5.64 2.17
C TYR A 98 -16.23 5.69 1.51
N GLN A 99 -16.38 6.61 0.54
CA GLN A 99 -17.66 6.85 -0.13
C GLN A 99 -17.68 6.45 -1.61
N GLY A 100 -16.64 5.75 -2.07
CA GLY A 100 -16.50 5.41 -3.48
C GLY A 100 -15.98 6.59 -4.32
N GLY A 101 -16.08 6.45 -5.66
CA GLY A 101 -15.66 7.51 -6.60
C GLY A 101 -14.16 7.50 -6.92
N TYR A 102 -13.35 6.76 -6.19
CA TYR A 102 -11.92 6.56 -6.43
C TYR A 102 -11.49 5.14 -6.06
N PRO A 103 -10.36 4.64 -6.62
CA PRO A 103 -9.90 3.28 -6.38
C PRO A 103 -9.56 2.99 -4.91
N LEU A 104 -10.04 1.85 -4.39
CA LEU A 104 -9.61 1.25 -3.14
C LEU A 104 -8.74 0.03 -3.46
N TYR A 105 -7.43 0.13 -3.21
CA TYR A 105 -6.48 -0.97 -3.39
C TYR A 105 -6.30 -1.74 -2.09
N ILE A 106 -6.65 -3.02 -2.09
CA ILE A 106 -6.55 -3.88 -0.90
C ILE A 106 -5.81 -5.18 -1.20
N SER A 107 -5.24 -5.80 -0.16
CA SER A 107 -4.71 -7.17 -0.30
C SER A 107 -5.83 -8.21 -0.23
N ALA A 108 -5.58 -9.43 -0.73
CA ALA A 108 -6.53 -10.53 -0.65
C ALA A 108 -6.94 -10.84 0.81
N LEU A 109 -6.00 -10.74 1.76
CA LEU A 109 -6.29 -10.95 3.18
C LEU A 109 -7.18 -9.85 3.77
N VAL A 110 -7.05 -8.61 3.30
CA VAL A 110 -7.95 -7.51 3.68
C VAL A 110 -9.34 -7.74 3.10
N ALA A 111 -9.44 -8.18 1.85
CA ALA A 111 -10.72 -8.52 1.24
C ALA A 111 -11.41 -9.67 1.99
N GLU A 112 -10.66 -10.70 2.40
CA GLU A 112 -11.18 -11.82 3.19
C GLU A 112 -11.68 -11.35 4.57
N GLN A 113 -10.94 -10.47 5.25
CA GLN A 113 -11.35 -9.91 6.53
C GLN A 113 -12.61 -9.04 6.39
N LEU A 114 -12.67 -8.18 5.37
CA LEU A 114 -13.87 -7.37 5.09
C LEU A 114 -15.07 -8.24 4.73
N TRP A 115 -14.87 -9.36 4.00
CA TRP A 115 -15.96 -10.29 3.70
C TRP A 115 -16.55 -10.94 4.95
N GLN A 116 -15.73 -11.13 5.99
CA GLN A 116 -16.18 -11.66 7.28
C GLN A 116 -16.89 -10.60 8.11
N ASP A 117 -16.31 -9.39 8.23
CA ASP A 117 -16.73 -8.37 9.18
C ASP A 117 -17.76 -7.38 8.60
N ALA A 118 -17.69 -7.09 7.30
CA ALA A 118 -18.50 -6.08 6.62
C ALA A 118 -18.76 -6.45 5.13
N PRO A 119 -19.45 -7.56 4.84
CA PRO A 119 -19.69 -8.02 3.45
C PRO A 119 -20.41 -6.99 2.58
N ASP A 120 -21.35 -6.24 3.16
CA ASP A 120 -22.14 -5.23 2.44
C ASP A 120 -21.25 -4.10 1.88
N PHE A 121 -20.19 -3.74 2.58
CA PHE A 121 -19.20 -2.77 2.09
C PHE A 121 -18.52 -3.27 0.81
N LEU A 122 -18.09 -4.54 0.78
CA LEU A 122 -17.49 -5.12 -0.43
C LEU A 122 -18.48 -5.20 -1.59
N VAL A 123 -19.75 -5.49 -1.31
CA VAL A 123 -20.80 -5.52 -2.33
C VAL A 123 -21.05 -4.14 -2.89
N GLN A 124 -21.20 -3.14 -2.01
CA GLN A 124 -21.49 -1.76 -2.39
C GLN A 124 -20.39 -1.17 -3.27
N TYR A 125 -19.12 -1.47 -2.97
CA TYR A 125 -17.97 -0.84 -3.61
C TYR A 125 -17.17 -1.79 -4.52
N ALA A 126 -17.70 -2.96 -4.89
CA ALA A 126 -16.99 -3.98 -5.67
C ALA A 126 -16.32 -3.44 -6.94
N ASP A 127 -16.95 -2.51 -7.64
CA ASP A 127 -16.43 -1.92 -8.89
C ASP A 127 -15.26 -0.94 -8.68
N HIS A 128 -15.09 -0.45 -7.45
CA HIS A 128 -14.01 0.46 -7.06
C HIS A 128 -12.88 -0.24 -6.30
N ILE A 129 -13.05 -1.53 -5.95
CA ILE A 129 -12.07 -2.30 -5.18
C ILE A 129 -11.18 -3.11 -6.11
N TYR A 130 -9.87 -2.95 -5.92
CA TYR A 130 -8.83 -3.62 -6.70
C TYR A 130 -7.90 -4.39 -5.79
N ILE A 131 -7.66 -5.66 -6.11
CA ILE A 131 -6.80 -6.54 -5.34
C ILE A 131 -5.36 -6.41 -5.81
N ILE A 132 -4.49 -5.95 -4.92
CA ILE A 132 -3.04 -5.96 -5.09
C ILE A 132 -2.41 -7.06 -4.23
N TYR A 133 -1.25 -7.56 -4.62
CA TYR A 133 -0.64 -8.69 -3.94
C TYR A 133 0.87 -8.50 -3.71
N PRO A 134 1.39 -9.02 -2.59
CA PRO A 134 2.82 -9.02 -2.38
C PRO A 134 3.49 -10.02 -3.31
N VAL A 135 4.61 -9.62 -3.89
CA VAL A 135 5.36 -10.40 -4.89
C VAL A 135 5.81 -11.78 -4.40
N ASP A 136 6.02 -11.94 -3.10
CA ASP A 136 6.40 -13.22 -2.49
C ASP A 136 5.20 -14.14 -2.17
N ARG A 137 3.97 -13.62 -2.32
CA ARG A 137 2.71 -14.34 -2.09
C ARG A 137 1.67 -13.99 -3.17
N PRO A 138 1.96 -14.31 -4.45
CA PRO A 138 1.02 -14.04 -5.53
C PRO A 138 -0.27 -14.84 -5.31
N ILE A 139 -1.37 -14.27 -5.77
CA ILE A 139 -2.72 -14.81 -5.54
C ILE A 139 -3.01 -16.02 -6.44
N ASP A 140 -2.37 -16.06 -7.60
CA ASP A 140 -2.64 -17.01 -8.68
C ASP A 140 -1.34 -17.62 -9.20
N ASP A 141 -1.37 -18.91 -9.53
CA ASP A 141 -0.21 -19.63 -10.08
C ASP A 141 0.25 -19.07 -11.43
N SER A 142 -0.63 -18.49 -12.22
CA SER A 142 -0.29 -17.80 -13.48
C SER A 142 0.58 -16.56 -13.23
N LEU A 143 0.31 -15.82 -12.16
CA LEU A 143 1.12 -14.66 -11.72
C LEU A 143 2.49 -15.10 -11.22
N ILE A 144 2.57 -16.29 -10.62
CA ILE A 144 3.85 -16.90 -10.21
C ILE A 144 4.71 -17.21 -11.43
N ALA A 145 4.13 -17.74 -12.50
CA ALA A 145 4.85 -18.09 -13.72
C ALA A 145 5.46 -16.85 -14.42
N LEU A 146 4.75 -15.71 -14.40
CA LEU A 146 5.20 -14.46 -14.99
C LEU A 146 6.40 -13.83 -14.23
N GLN A 147 6.54 -14.11 -12.95
CA GLN A 147 7.62 -13.59 -12.12
C GLN A 147 8.92 -14.38 -12.20
N ARG A 148 8.96 -15.52 -12.93
CA ARG A 148 10.06 -16.48 -12.91
C ARG A 148 10.70 -16.70 -14.25
N THR A 149 12.00 -16.43 -14.27
CA THR A 149 12.88 -16.72 -15.41
C THR A 149 13.61 -18.07 -15.29
N SER A 150 13.62 -18.74 -14.11
CA SER A 150 14.41 -19.94 -13.84
C SER A 150 13.55 -21.17 -13.55
N LEU A 151 13.92 -22.32 -14.15
CA LEU A 151 13.25 -23.63 -13.97
C LEU A 151 13.25 -24.08 -12.50
N LEU A 152 14.35 -23.90 -11.77
CA LEU A 152 14.48 -24.21 -10.34
C LEU A 152 13.59 -23.32 -9.46
N GLY A 153 13.40 -22.06 -9.89
CA GLY A 153 12.45 -21.16 -9.27
C GLY A 153 11.00 -21.67 -9.36
N LYS A 154 10.59 -22.26 -10.49
CA LYS A 154 9.23 -22.81 -10.70
C LYS A 154 8.95 -24.01 -9.79
N ILE A 155 9.92 -24.91 -9.60
CA ILE A 155 9.81 -26.10 -8.77
C ILE A 155 9.69 -25.73 -7.27
N ALA A 156 10.47 -24.77 -6.81
CA ALA A 156 10.48 -24.36 -5.39
C ALA A 156 9.15 -23.77 -4.89
N VAL A 157 8.31 -23.25 -5.80
CA VAL A 157 6.99 -22.69 -5.46
C VAL A 157 5.91 -23.76 -5.39
N THR A 158 5.94 -24.72 -6.27
CA THR A 158 4.98 -25.83 -6.25
C THR A 158 5.01 -26.52 -4.90
N LEU A 159 6.19 -26.53 -4.23
CA LEU A 159 6.37 -27.11 -2.91
C LEU A 159 5.94 -26.17 -1.75
N ASN A 160 6.04 -24.85 -1.85
CA ASN A 160 5.87 -23.94 -0.70
C ASN A 160 4.86 -22.80 -0.90
N LYS A 161 4.22 -22.64 -2.04
CA LYS A 161 3.29 -21.51 -2.40
C LYS A 161 3.84 -20.10 -2.06
N ARG A 162 5.14 -19.97 -1.83
CA ARG A 162 5.80 -18.71 -1.48
C ARG A 162 7.09 -18.51 -2.27
N THR A 163 7.19 -17.35 -2.95
CA THR A 163 8.40 -16.98 -3.69
C THR A 163 9.39 -16.28 -2.76
N ARG A 164 10.62 -16.75 -2.68
CA ARG A 164 11.66 -15.99 -1.97
C ARG A 164 12.10 -14.82 -2.84
N LEU A 165 12.21 -13.61 -2.26
CA LEU A 165 12.63 -12.39 -2.99
C LEU A 165 13.92 -12.58 -3.79
N LYS A 166 14.88 -13.37 -3.30
CA LYS A 166 16.13 -13.68 -4.00
C LYS A 166 15.91 -14.27 -5.40
N HIS A 167 14.80 -14.95 -5.65
CA HIS A 167 14.48 -15.53 -6.96
C HIS A 167 14.01 -14.49 -7.98
N LEU A 168 13.69 -13.27 -7.49
CA LEU A 168 13.28 -12.14 -8.32
C LEU A 168 14.45 -11.20 -8.66
N LYS A 169 15.68 -11.54 -8.28
CA LYS A 169 16.88 -10.71 -8.50
C LYS A 169 17.09 -10.33 -9.98
N HIS A 170 16.64 -11.17 -10.90
CA HIS A 170 16.73 -10.94 -12.35
C HIS A 170 15.38 -10.61 -12.99
N SER A 171 14.36 -10.29 -12.18
CA SER A 171 13.07 -9.85 -12.71
C SER A 171 13.19 -8.44 -13.31
N PRO A 172 12.67 -8.19 -14.51
CA PRO A 172 12.67 -6.85 -15.08
C PRO A 172 11.70 -5.90 -14.36
N TYR A 173 10.80 -6.44 -13.54
CA TYR A 173 9.75 -5.70 -12.84
C TYR A 173 10.09 -5.36 -11.39
N HIS A 174 11.26 -5.83 -10.90
CA HIS A 174 11.64 -5.64 -9.49
C HIS A 174 13.13 -5.39 -9.37
N SER A 175 13.52 -4.60 -8.36
CA SER A 175 14.92 -4.52 -7.92
C SER A 175 15.02 -5.06 -6.50
N ILE A 176 15.77 -6.14 -6.31
CA ILE A 176 15.84 -6.88 -5.05
C ILE A 176 17.24 -6.84 -4.47
N ASN A 177 17.33 -6.49 -3.18
CA ASN A 177 18.55 -6.54 -2.39
C ASN A 177 18.30 -7.39 -1.12
N LYS A 178 18.77 -8.65 -1.12
CA LYS A 178 18.58 -9.61 0.00
C LYS A 178 17.11 -9.80 0.36
N LYS A 179 16.64 -9.11 1.42
CA LYS A 179 15.29 -9.23 1.98
C LYS A 179 14.41 -8.00 1.70
N ILE A 180 14.96 -6.99 1.08
CA ILE A 180 14.27 -5.76 0.69
C ILE A 180 14.23 -5.63 -0.82
N GLY A 181 13.33 -4.81 -1.34
CA GLY A 181 13.22 -4.60 -2.77
C GLY A 181 12.20 -3.53 -3.11
N VAL A 182 12.05 -3.30 -4.40
CA VAL A 182 11.09 -2.37 -4.97
C VAL A 182 10.44 -2.99 -6.20
N SER A 183 9.17 -2.71 -6.42
CA SER A 183 8.46 -2.98 -7.66
C SER A 183 8.52 -1.77 -8.60
N TRP A 184 8.82 -2.02 -9.87
CA TRP A 184 8.73 -1.02 -10.92
C TRP A 184 7.31 -0.92 -11.50
N ASP A 185 6.49 -1.94 -11.25
CA ASP A 185 5.12 -1.99 -11.74
C ASP A 185 4.27 -2.85 -10.79
N ILE A 186 3.32 -2.21 -10.13
CA ILE A 186 2.45 -2.85 -9.13
C ILE A 186 1.62 -4.01 -9.70
N ARG A 187 1.42 -4.04 -11.02
CA ARG A 187 0.72 -5.14 -11.71
C ARG A 187 1.43 -6.49 -11.59
N TYR A 188 2.73 -6.46 -11.33
CA TYR A 188 3.54 -7.66 -11.07
C TYR A 188 3.75 -7.92 -9.57
N GLY A 189 2.97 -7.27 -8.73
CA GLY A 189 3.03 -7.36 -7.28
C GLY A 189 3.93 -6.31 -6.63
N PHE A 190 3.66 -5.98 -5.38
CA PHE A 190 4.47 -5.06 -4.58
C PHE A 190 5.46 -5.80 -3.69
N VAL A 191 6.57 -5.16 -3.33
CA VAL A 191 7.51 -5.68 -2.33
C VAL A 191 7.15 -5.14 -0.96
N GLU A 192 6.89 -6.04 0.00
CA GLU A 192 6.57 -5.64 1.37
C GLU A 192 7.78 -5.10 2.10
N GLY A 193 7.65 -3.91 2.69
CA GLY A 193 8.67 -3.27 3.51
C GLY A 193 8.29 -3.08 4.99
N GLY A 194 7.15 -3.65 5.43
CA GLY A 194 6.70 -3.57 6.82
C GLY A 194 5.75 -2.42 7.12
N THR A 195 5.37 -1.62 6.12
CA THR A 195 4.36 -0.56 6.24
C THR A 195 3.56 -0.41 4.96
N VAL A 196 2.27 -0.08 5.08
CA VAL A 196 1.37 0.15 3.94
C VAL A 196 1.79 1.39 3.14
N ALA A 197 2.38 2.39 3.79
CA ALA A 197 2.89 3.58 3.11
C ALA A 197 3.95 3.26 2.02
N LEU A 198 4.77 2.21 2.23
CA LEU A 198 5.70 1.76 1.20
C LEU A 198 4.99 1.10 0.01
N VAL A 199 3.84 0.48 0.23
CA VAL A 199 2.99 -0.06 -0.84
C VAL A 199 2.36 1.07 -1.64
N ALA A 200 1.85 2.10 -0.95
CA ALA A 200 1.31 3.30 -1.59
C ALA A 200 2.38 4.04 -2.41
N LEU A 201 3.63 4.08 -1.93
CA LEU A 201 4.77 4.65 -2.68
C LEU A 201 5.03 3.88 -4.00
N GLN A 202 4.98 2.54 -3.98
CA GLN A 202 5.13 1.72 -5.18
C GLN A 202 3.93 1.86 -6.13
N LEU A 203 2.72 2.03 -5.59
CA LEU A 203 1.53 2.35 -6.38
C LEU A 203 1.67 3.72 -7.05
N ALA A 204 2.08 4.75 -6.32
CA ALA A 204 2.28 6.11 -6.85
C ALA A 204 3.28 6.12 -8.01
N TYR A 205 4.40 5.41 -7.87
CA TYR A 205 5.36 5.22 -8.97
C TYR A 205 4.72 4.54 -10.19
N SER A 206 3.97 3.46 -9.96
CA SER A 206 3.31 2.71 -11.05
C SER A 206 2.23 3.51 -11.76
N LEU A 207 1.61 4.49 -11.08
CA LEU A 207 0.67 5.45 -11.65
C LEU A 207 1.35 6.56 -12.46
N GLY A 208 2.68 6.73 -12.34
CA GLY A 208 3.46 7.68 -13.13
C GLY A 208 3.82 8.98 -12.42
N PHE A 209 3.58 9.11 -11.12
CA PHE A 209 3.99 10.29 -10.36
C PHE A 209 5.51 10.41 -10.29
N GLN A 210 6.01 11.64 -10.44
CA GLN A 210 7.44 11.97 -10.45
C GLN A 210 7.89 12.67 -9.17
N MET A 211 6.97 13.26 -8.42
CA MET A 211 7.22 13.89 -7.13
C MET A 211 6.26 13.33 -6.10
N ILE A 212 6.79 12.72 -5.03
CA ILE A 212 6.01 12.02 -4.03
C ILE A 212 6.34 12.58 -2.65
N HIS A 213 5.32 13.07 -1.96
CA HIS A 213 5.42 13.63 -0.63
C HIS A 213 4.82 12.66 0.39
N LEU A 214 5.54 12.41 1.48
CA LEU A 214 5.14 11.47 2.53
C LEU A 214 4.82 12.23 3.81
N TYR A 215 3.59 12.06 4.33
CA TYR A 215 3.10 12.67 5.57
C TYR A 215 2.74 11.60 6.59
N GLY A 216 2.95 11.88 7.87
CA GLY A 216 2.58 10.95 8.94
C GLY A 216 3.39 9.63 8.95
N ILE A 217 4.62 9.65 8.45
CA ILE A 217 5.55 8.50 8.49
C ILE A 217 6.37 8.56 9.79
N ASP A 218 5.70 8.39 10.92
CA ASP A 218 6.26 8.51 12.25
C ASP A 218 6.81 7.16 12.72
N LEU A 219 8.06 6.90 12.42
CA LEU A 219 8.72 5.62 12.73
C LEU A 219 9.43 5.63 14.09
N ILE A 220 9.85 6.79 14.59
CA ILE A 220 10.32 6.94 15.97
C ILE A 220 9.10 7.14 16.86
N ASN A 221 9.11 6.60 18.08
CA ASN A 221 7.98 6.61 19.01
C ASN A 221 6.75 5.83 18.50
N SER A 222 7.01 4.68 17.89
CA SER A 222 5.96 3.80 17.36
C SER A 222 4.92 3.35 18.40
N GLN A 223 5.17 3.60 19.69
CA GLN A 223 4.25 3.37 20.81
C GLN A 223 3.17 4.46 20.96
N GLN A 224 3.35 5.62 20.33
CA GLN A 224 2.34 6.65 20.37
C GLN A 224 1.11 6.23 19.55
N PRO A 225 -0.11 6.49 20.04
CA PRO A 225 -1.34 6.26 19.29
C PRO A 225 -1.30 6.99 17.95
N ARG A 226 -1.94 6.43 16.93
CA ARG A 226 -2.16 7.12 15.67
C ARG A 226 -3.09 8.31 15.89
N PHE A 227 -3.10 9.28 14.99
CA PHE A 227 -3.87 10.51 15.18
C PHE A 227 -5.38 10.28 15.38
N TYR A 228 -5.92 9.14 14.93
CA TYR A 228 -7.31 8.73 15.09
C TYR A 228 -7.54 7.75 16.28
N GLU A 229 -6.49 7.42 17.03
CA GLU A 229 -6.53 6.54 18.21
C GLU A 229 -6.32 7.34 19.49
N ASN A 230 -6.75 6.78 20.60
CA ASN A 230 -6.43 7.24 21.97
C ASN A 230 -5.72 6.11 22.74
N GLN A 231 -5.35 6.34 24.00
CA GLN A 231 -4.66 5.35 24.82
C GLN A 231 -5.48 4.07 25.05
N ASP A 232 -6.81 4.17 25.04
CA ASP A 232 -7.73 3.06 25.35
C ASP A 232 -7.96 2.15 24.13
N ASN A 233 -7.87 2.69 22.91
CA ASN A 233 -8.14 1.97 21.66
C ASN A 233 -6.93 1.81 20.74
N ALA A 234 -5.73 2.15 21.21
CA ALA A 234 -4.51 2.03 20.41
C ALA A 234 -4.22 0.59 20.01
N ALA A 235 -4.10 0.33 18.71
CA ALA A 235 -3.78 -0.99 18.20
C ALA A 235 -2.33 -1.38 18.52
N PRO A 236 -2.07 -2.64 18.97
CA PRO A 236 -0.72 -3.08 19.31
C PRO A 236 0.25 -2.93 18.14
N THR A 237 1.42 -2.37 18.40
CA THR A 237 2.49 -2.24 17.41
C THR A 237 3.71 -3.07 17.78
N LYS A 238 4.38 -3.67 16.78
CA LYS A 238 5.65 -4.41 16.91
C LYS A 238 6.73 -3.77 16.03
N LEU A 239 6.64 -2.47 15.79
CA LEU A 239 7.45 -1.79 14.78
C LEU A 239 8.90 -1.59 15.16
N ASP A 240 9.26 -1.44 16.45
CA ASP A 240 10.59 -1.00 16.89
C ASP A 240 11.77 -1.79 16.28
N LYS A 241 11.71 -3.12 16.34
CA LYS A 241 12.74 -3.96 15.70
C LYS A 241 12.67 -3.95 14.17
N ALA A 242 11.47 -3.76 13.62
CA ALA A 242 11.27 -3.73 12.17
C ALA A 242 11.72 -2.39 11.56
N ILE A 243 11.67 -1.29 12.30
CA ILE A 243 12.02 0.04 11.81
C ILE A 243 13.45 0.04 11.28
N THR A 244 14.43 -0.29 12.13
CA THR A 244 15.86 -0.23 11.80
C THR A 244 16.27 -1.30 10.78
N HIS A 245 15.71 -2.51 10.88
CA HIS A 245 16.20 -3.65 10.08
C HIS A 245 15.40 -3.91 8.79
N ARG A 246 14.22 -3.30 8.64
CA ARG A 246 13.36 -3.56 7.49
C ARG A 246 12.74 -2.28 6.91
N ILE A 247 12.04 -1.46 7.72
CA ILE A 247 11.24 -0.35 7.20
C ILE A 247 12.14 0.74 6.61
N VAL A 248 13.05 1.31 7.41
CA VAL A 248 13.98 2.36 6.95
C VAL A 248 14.84 1.88 5.78
N PRO A 249 15.50 0.71 5.83
CA PRO A 249 16.24 0.19 4.68
C PRO A 249 15.38 -0.04 3.42
N SER A 250 14.08 -0.37 3.58
CA SER A 250 13.17 -0.55 2.44
C SER A 250 12.82 0.79 1.80
N PHE A 251 12.51 1.82 2.60
CA PHE A 251 12.28 3.17 2.09
C PHE A 251 13.52 3.72 1.37
N ASP A 252 14.70 3.59 1.97
CA ASP A 252 15.96 4.03 1.36
C ASP A 252 16.24 3.29 0.05
N TRP A 253 15.99 1.97 0.00
CA TRP A 253 16.17 1.20 -1.23
C TRP A 253 15.21 1.65 -2.34
N VAL A 254 13.94 1.85 -1.99
CA VAL A 254 12.93 2.35 -2.93
C VAL A 254 13.30 3.73 -3.43
N ALA A 255 13.62 4.67 -2.53
CA ALA A 255 13.96 6.04 -2.89
C ALA A 255 15.19 6.11 -3.78
N HIS A 256 16.28 5.40 -3.42
CA HIS A 256 17.49 5.33 -4.24
C HIS A 256 17.19 4.84 -5.67
N ASN A 257 16.41 3.76 -5.79
CA ASN A 257 16.09 3.20 -7.10
C ASN A 257 15.17 4.12 -7.93
N TYR A 258 14.17 4.77 -7.28
CA TYR A 258 13.25 5.67 -7.99
C TYR A 258 13.93 6.98 -8.39
N GLN A 259 14.84 7.51 -7.59
CA GLN A 259 15.67 8.68 -7.94
C GLN A 259 16.48 8.43 -9.22
N GLN A 260 17.00 7.22 -9.42
CA GLN A 260 17.69 6.86 -10.67
C GLN A 260 16.77 6.86 -11.91
N LYS A 261 15.45 6.89 -11.69
CA LYS A 261 14.42 7.01 -12.73
C LYS A 261 13.80 8.40 -12.81
N GLY A 262 14.39 9.40 -12.11
CA GLY A 262 13.93 10.78 -12.12
C GLY A 262 12.81 11.10 -11.13
N VAL A 263 12.40 10.15 -10.26
CA VAL A 263 11.36 10.39 -9.25
C VAL A 263 11.97 10.96 -7.98
N GLN A 264 11.37 12.00 -7.45
CA GLN A 264 11.77 12.64 -6.19
C GLN A 264 10.80 12.26 -5.08
N ILE A 265 11.32 11.96 -3.90
CA ILE A 265 10.53 11.60 -2.72
C ILE A 265 10.96 12.48 -1.56
N TYR A 266 9.98 13.05 -0.85
CA TYR A 266 10.19 13.92 0.28
C TYR A 266 9.45 13.40 1.51
N ASN A 267 10.03 13.57 2.69
CA ASN A 267 9.41 13.28 3.97
C ASN A 267 9.00 14.57 4.66
N HIS A 268 7.75 14.65 5.11
CA HIS A 268 7.19 15.79 5.86
C HIS A 268 6.94 15.45 7.34
N SER A 269 7.38 14.27 7.82
CA SER A 269 7.26 13.90 9.23
C SER A 269 8.48 14.38 10.01
N PRO A 270 8.37 15.40 10.87
CA PRO A 270 9.49 15.93 11.64
C PRO A 270 10.08 14.90 12.60
N ILE A 271 9.24 13.97 13.09
CA ILE A 271 9.67 12.87 13.98
C ILE A 271 10.65 11.94 13.29
N SER A 272 10.53 11.74 11.99
CA SER A 272 11.35 10.84 11.18
C SER A 272 12.35 11.57 10.27
N LYS A 273 12.61 12.87 10.50
CA LYS A 273 13.39 13.74 9.62
C LYS A 273 14.81 13.23 9.32
N ASP A 274 15.46 12.62 10.30
CA ASP A 274 16.86 12.18 10.21
C ASP A 274 17.01 10.66 9.97
N LEU A 275 15.89 9.95 9.72
CA LEU A 275 15.92 8.49 9.58
C LEU A 275 16.34 8.00 8.19
N PHE A 276 16.00 8.75 7.16
CA PHE A 276 16.17 8.30 5.78
C PHE A 276 17.41 8.90 5.15
N LYS A 277 18.17 8.07 4.47
CA LYS A 277 19.38 8.51 3.75
C LYS A 277 19.05 9.13 2.38
N PHE A 278 18.00 8.64 1.72
CA PHE A 278 17.63 9.02 0.35
C PHE A 278 16.28 9.73 0.25
N ILE A 279 15.64 10.04 1.36
CA ILE A 279 14.38 10.78 1.40
C ILE A 279 14.60 12.02 2.28
N PRO A 280 14.92 13.17 1.70
CA PRO A 280 15.15 14.38 2.47
C PRO A 280 13.88 14.84 3.18
N TYR A 281 14.06 15.36 4.39
CA TYR A 281 13.00 16.05 5.10
C TYR A 281 12.72 17.41 4.45
N ARG A 282 11.46 17.77 4.35
CA ARG A 282 11.00 19.05 3.85
C ARG A 282 9.93 19.61 4.79
N THR A 283 10.04 20.88 5.12
CA THR A 283 8.93 21.64 5.74
C THR A 283 7.98 22.06 4.66
N ASP A 284 6.71 22.10 4.97
CA ASP A 284 5.65 22.61 4.08
C ASP A 284 5.83 24.12 3.85
#